data_7b4d54f30ee786abf7f1a9680095ccda
#
_entry.id   7b4d54f30ee786abf7f1a9680095ccda
#
_cell.length_a   1.000
_cell.length_b   1.000
_cell.length_c   1.000
_cell.angle_alpha   90.00
_cell.angle_beta   90.00
_cell.angle_gamma   90.00
#
_symmetry.space_group_name_H-M   'P 1'
#
loop_
_entity.id
_entity.type
_entity.pdbx_description
1 polymer ?
#
loop_
_entity_poly.entity_id
_entity_poly.type
_entity_poly.pdbx_seq_one_letter_code
_entity_poly.pdbx_strand_id
1 'polypeptide(L)'
;EISLVNAQSREQTLKLYLADLKKDYDYILIDCMPSLGMLTINALAAADSVIVPVQAHYLPLKGMTQLMKTISKVQRQLNPNLKIDGVLLTLADMRTKLARTTEDSLRENYGKHIRIFKTVIPVAITAAESSAAGQSIYEYDKNGTVAKAYAEFTREVIQCGEKQCQIIIGSVRNTPQFAPSE
;
A
#
# COMPACT_ATOMS: atom_id res chain seq x y z
N GLU A 1 9.34 -6.54 16.96
CA GLU A 1 10.60 -6.52 16.17
C GLU A 1 11.77 -7.19 16.93
N ILE A 2 11.95 -6.91 18.21
CA ILE A 2 13.10 -7.42 19.00
C ILE A 2 13.16 -8.96 18.99
N SER A 3 12.04 -9.66 19.08
CA SER A 3 11.98 -11.13 19.01
C SER A 3 12.35 -11.70 17.64
N LEU A 4 12.13 -10.96 16.56
CA LEU A 4 12.51 -11.36 15.20
C LEU A 4 14.03 -11.20 14.95
N VAL A 5 14.69 -10.27 15.64
CA VAL A 5 16.11 -9.97 15.38
C VAL A 5 17.01 -11.19 15.64
N ASN A 6 16.64 -12.05 16.56
CA ASN A 6 17.43 -13.25 16.96
C ASN A 6 16.90 -14.56 16.34
N ALA A 7 15.83 -14.51 15.51
CA ALA A 7 15.28 -15.71 14.89
C ALA A 7 16.07 -16.10 13.64
N GLN A 8 16.29 -17.41 13.48
CA GLN A 8 16.86 -17.97 12.25
C GLN A 8 15.87 -17.78 11.09
N SER A 9 16.33 -17.32 9.92
CA SER A 9 15.47 -16.99 8.75
C SER A 9 14.38 -15.95 9.06
N ARG A 10 14.70 -15.00 9.92
CA ARG A 10 13.80 -13.96 10.43
C ARG A 10 13.03 -13.19 9.37
N GLU A 11 13.56 -13.07 8.15
CA GLU A 11 12.95 -12.38 7.03
C GLU A 11 11.83 -13.20 6.37
N GLN A 12 11.73 -14.50 6.63
CA GLN A 12 10.77 -15.42 6.03
C GLN A 12 9.70 -15.93 6.99
N THR A 13 9.73 -15.49 8.25
CA THR A 13 8.84 -15.97 9.31
C THR A 13 7.36 -15.79 8.92
N LEU A 14 6.99 -14.62 8.42
CA LEU A 14 5.61 -14.37 7.98
C LEU A 14 5.21 -15.23 6.78
N LYS A 15 6.12 -15.42 5.82
CA LYS A 15 5.89 -16.26 4.64
C LYS A 15 5.55 -17.69 5.03
N LEU A 16 6.30 -18.27 5.97
CA LEU A 16 6.05 -19.63 6.47
C LEU A 16 4.71 -19.71 7.18
N TYR A 17 4.38 -18.72 8.01
CA TYR A 17 3.10 -18.68 8.73
C TYR A 17 1.91 -18.57 7.77
N LEU A 18 1.99 -17.78 6.71
CA LEU A 18 0.91 -17.58 5.75
C LEU A 18 0.75 -18.72 4.75
N ALA A 19 1.73 -19.60 4.61
CA ALA A 19 1.70 -20.69 3.62
C ALA A 19 0.48 -21.62 3.78
N ASP A 20 0.08 -21.91 5.01
CA ASP A 20 -1.10 -22.73 5.28
C ASP A 20 -2.41 -21.97 5.10
N LEU A 21 -2.44 -20.69 5.44
CA LEU A 21 -3.63 -19.83 5.32
C LEU A 21 -4.01 -19.55 3.87
N LYS A 22 -3.08 -19.61 2.93
CA LYS A 22 -3.36 -19.42 1.49
C LYS A 22 -4.39 -20.40 0.93
N LYS A 23 -4.65 -21.53 1.61
CA LYS A 23 -5.62 -22.53 1.17
C LYS A 23 -7.06 -22.14 1.47
N ASP A 24 -7.24 -21.24 2.46
CA ASP A 24 -8.54 -20.90 3.03
C ASP A 24 -9.06 -19.54 2.57
N TYR A 25 -8.23 -18.74 1.88
CA TYR A 25 -8.55 -17.36 1.50
C TYR A 25 -8.21 -17.07 0.04
N ASP A 26 -9.04 -16.28 -0.64
CA ASP A 26 -8.76 -15.77 -1.99
C ASP A 26 -7.75 -14.62 -1.94
N TYR A 27 -7.77 -13.81 -0.88
CA TYR A 27 -6.88 -12.68 -0.67
C TYR A 27 -6.44 -12.58 0.78
N ILE A 28 -5.17 -12.26 0.99
CA ILE A 28 -4.61 -11.92 2.30
C ILE A 28 -4.02 -10.52 2.18
N LEU A 29 -4.56 -9.57 2.93
CA LEU A 29 -4.09 -8.18 2.94
C LEU A 29 -3.19 -7.94 4.14
N ILE A 30 -1.99 -7.41 3.89
CA ILE A 30 -1.04 -7.06 4.95
C ILE A 30 -0.94 -5.53 5.01
N ASP A 31 -1.48 -4.94 6.08
CA ASP A 31 -1.28 -3.51 6.37
C ASP A 31 0.07 -3.32 7.05
N CYS A 32 0.93 -2.49 6.46
CA CYS A 32 2.28 -2.25 6.94
C CYS A 32 2.46 -0.84 7.48
N MET A 33 3.22 -0.73 8.57
CA MET A 33 3.66 0.56 9.09
C MET A 33 4.54 1.30 8.07
N PRO A 34 4.57 2.64 8.10
CA PRO A 34 5.40 3.47 7.20
C PRO A 34 6.89 3.43 7.60
N SER A 35 7.42 2.25 7.81
CA SER A 35 8.84 2.03 8.13
C SER A 35 9.42 0.95 7.21
N LEU A 36 10.70 1.01 6.93
CA LEU A 36 11.42 0.00 6.15
C LEU A 36 12.16 -0.99 7.08
N GLY A 37 11.57 -1.26 8.23
CA GLY A 37 12.10 -2.19 9.24
C GLY A 37 11.86 -3.67 8.91
N MET A 38 12.20 -4.53 9.86
CA MET A 38 12.13 -5.99 9.71
C MET A 38 10.71 -6.50 9.42
N LEU A 39 9.68 -5.86 9.98
CA LEU A 39 8.28 -6.22 9.72
C LEU A 39 7.90 -5.98 8.25
N THR A 40 8.28 -4.84 7.69
CA THR A 40 8.04 -4.54 6.28
C THR A 40 8.81 -5.49 5.36
N ILE A 41 10.05 -5.86 5.72
CA ILE A 41 10.82 -6.85 4.96
C ILE A 41 10.13 -8.22 5.00
N ASN A 42 9.62 -8.66 6.15
CA ASN A 42 8.84 -9.90 6.27
C ASN A 42 7.58 -9.87 5.40
N ALA A 43 6.85 -8.76 5.42
CA ALA A 43 5.66 -8.58 4.60
C ALA A 43 6.02 -8.69 3.10
N LEU A 44 7.04 -7.95 2.63
CA LEU A 44 7.53 -8.01 1.25
C LEU A 44 8.04 -9.39 0.84
N ALA A 45 8.69 -10.11 1.76
CA ALA A 45 9.17 -11.47 1.51
C ALA A 45 8.02 -12.48 1.38
N ALA A 46 6.89 -12.24 2.06
CA ALA A 46 5.71 -13.11 2.05
C ALA A 46 4.72 -12.79 0.93
N ALA A 47 4.67 -11.54 0.47
CA ALA A 47 3.66 -11.05 -0.47
C ALA A 47 3.87 -11.54 -1.90
N ASP A 48 2.78 -11.65 -2.64
CA ASP A 48 2.78 -11.84 -4.09
C ASP A 48 2.85 -10.49 -4.82
N SER A 49 2.22 -9.46 -4.23
CA SER A 49 2.25 -8.11 -4.80
C SER A 49 2.20 -6.99 -3.77
N VAL A 50 2.53 -5.78 -4.22
CA VAL A 50 2.54 -4.54 -3.43
C VAL A 50 1.68 -3.49 -4.10
N ILE A 51 0.77 -2.89 -3.34
CA ILE A 51 0.09 -1.65 -3.69
C ILE A 51 0.69 -0.53 -2.85
N VAL A 52 1.11 0.56 -3.49
CA VAL A 52 1.76 1.70 -2.83
C VAL A 52 0.78 2.88 -2.76
N PRO A 53 0.12 3.12 -1.61
CA PRO A 53 -0.71 4.30 -1.43
C PRO A 53 0.16 5.55 -1.23
N VAL A 54 -0.19 6.62 -1.94
CA VAL A 54 0.50 7.91 -1.91
C VAL A 54 -0.50 9.01 -1.65
N GLN A 55 -0.24 9.85 -0.65
CA GLN A 55 -1.08 11.01 -0.35
C GLN A 55 -0.83 12.16 -1.31
N ALA A 56 -1.92 12.80 -1.80
CA ALA A 56 -1.83 13.89 -2.76
C ALA A 56 -1.27 15.21 -2.20
N HIS A 57 -1.13 15.33 -0.88
CA HIS A 57 -0.67 16.57 -0.23
C HIS A 57 0.84 16.69 -0.10
N TYR A 58 1.56 15.61 -0.34
CA TYR A 58 3.00 15.55 -0.15
C TYR A 58 3.66 14.86 -1.34
N LEU A 59 4.63 15.51 -1.96
CA LEU A 59 5.42 14.90 -3.04
C LEU A 59 6.48 13.95 -2.43
N PRO A 60 6.21 12.65 -2.37
CA PRO A 60 7.05 11.72 -1.63
C PRO A 60 8.18 11.13 -2.47
N LEU A 61 8.76 11.90 -3.41
CA LEU A 61 9.76 11.39 -4.35
C LEU A 61 10.93 10.69 -3.64
N LYS A 62 11.38 11.23 -2.51
CA LYS A 62 12.43 10.57 -1.71
C LYS A 62 11.94 9.26 -1.09
N GLY A 63 10.75 9.24 -0.49
CA GLY A 63 10.15 8.06 0.12
C GLY A 63 9.88 6.97 -0.91
N MET A 64 9.30 7.33 -2.06
CA MET A 64 9.08 6.42 -3.18
C MET A 64 10.39 5.80 -3.67
N THR A 65 11.43 6.60 -3.89
CA THR A 65 12.73 6.11 -4.33
C THR A 65 13.34 5.12 -3.33
N GLN A 66 13.23 5.42 -2.03
CA GLN A 66 13.73 4.54 -0.97
C GLN A 66 12.93 3.22 -0.94
N LEU A 67 11.61 3.29 -1.04
CA LEU A 67 10.74 2.11 -1.09
C LEU A 67 11.05 1.24 -2.31
N MET A 68 11.19 1.83 -3.50
CA MET A 68 11.55 1.10 -4.73
C MET A 68 12.90 0.40 -4.60
N LYS A 69 13.90 1.04 -3.98
CA LYS A 69 15.19 0.41 -3.68
C LYS A 69 15.03 -0.80 -2.74
N THR A 70 14.20 -0.67 -1.71
CA THR A 70 13.93 -1.75 -0.75
C THR A 70 13.21 -2.92 -1.43
N ILE A 71 12.15 -2.64 -2.21
CA ILE A 71 11.42 -3.67 -2.98
C ILE A 71 12.40 -4.40 -3.93
N SER A 72 13.22 -3.65 -4.68
CA SER A 72 14.21 -4.25 -5.59
C SER A 72 15.25 -5.10 -4.87
N LYS A 73 15.63 -4.74 -3.63
CA LYS A 73 16.53 -5.57 -2.81
C LYS A 73 15.84 -6.85 -2.36
N VAL A 74 14.58 -6.77 -1.92
CA VAL A 74 13.79 -7.95 -1.53
C VAL A 74 13.55 -8.86 -2.72
N GLN A 75 13.21 -8.32 -3.89
CA GLN A 75 13.05 -9.11 -5.12
C GLN A 75 14.32 -9.90 -5.46
N ARG A 76 15.50 -9.30 -5.31
CA ARG A 76 16.76 -9.96 -5.62
C ARG A 76 17.19 -11.01 -4.61
N GLN A 77 16.87 -10.84 -3.33
CA GLN A 77 17.45 -11.62 -2.24
C GLN A 77 16.46 -12.58 -1.57
N LEU A 78 15.17 -12.23 -1.51
CA LEU A 78 14.19 -12.93 -0.68
C LEU A 78 12.96 -13.41 -1.44
N ASN A 79 12.45 -12.61 -2.38
CA ASN A 79 11.20 -12.89 -3.09
C ASN A 79 11.26 -12.43 -4.56
N PRO A 80 11.85 -13.24 -5.47
CA PRO A 80 11.99 -12.88 -6.87
C PRO A 80 10.65 -12.67 -7.61
N ASN A 81 9.56 -13.26 -7.10
CA ASN A 81 8.25 -13.20 -7.74
C ASN A 81 7.40 -12.00 -7.28
N LEU A 82 7.90 -11.20 -6.32
CA LEU A 82 7.18 -10.03 -5.83
C LEU A 82 6.91 -9.04 -6.96
N LYS A 83 5.65 -8.69 -7.16
CA LYS A 83 5.22 -7.71 -8.17
C LYS A 83 4.84 -6.39 -7.52
N ILE A 84 4.86 -5.30 -8.28
CA ILE A 84 4.26 -4.02 -7.87
C ILE A 84 2.99 -3.87 -8.71
N ASP A 85 1.82 -4.00 -8.08
CA ASP A 85 0.53 -3.86 -8.76
C ASP A 85 0.27 -2.43 -9.19
N GLY A 86 0.74 -1.48 -8.40
CA GLY A 86 0.67 -0.07 -8.76
C GLY A 86 0.72 0.89 -7.58
N VAL A 87 0.64 2.17 -7.94
CA VAL A 87 0.55 3.29 -7.00
C VAL A 87 -0.87 3.80 -6.98
N LEU A 88 -1.45 3.93 -5.77
CA LEU A 88 -2.78 4.47 -5.54
C LEU A 88 -2.69 5.86 -4.92
N LEU A 89 -3.23 6.87 -5.61
CA LEU A 89 -3.33 8.21 -5.05
C LEU A 89 -4.47 8.26 -4.03
N THR A 90 -4.17 8.71 -2.81
CA THR A 90 -5.12 8.74 -1.69
C THR A 90 -5.20 10.12 -1.04
N LEU A 91 -6.27 10.36 -0.27
CA LEU A 91 -6.54 11.62 0.43
C LEU A 91 -6.41 12.82 -0.52
N ALA A 92 -6.92 12.67 -1.73
CA ALA A 92 -6.77 13.67 -2.79
C ALA A 92 -7.98 14.58 -2.89
N ASP A 93 -7.77 15.88 -2.77
CA ASP A 93 -8.73 16.88 -3.26
C ASP A 93 -8.32 17.33 -4.66
N MET A 94 -8.87 16.68 -5.67
CA MET A 94 -8.54 16.93 -7.07
C MET A 94 -8.96 18.32 -7.59
N ARG A 95 -9.66 19.12 -6.78
CA ARG A 95 -9.92 20.53 -7.06
C ARG A 95 -8.69 21.40 -6.85
N THR A 96 -7.75 20.94 -6.03
CA THR A 96 -6.53 21.67 -5.69
C THR A 96 -5.46 21.49 -6.77
N LYS A 97 -4.68 22.56 -7.00
CA LYS A 97 -3.53 22.53 -7.92
C LYS A 97 -2.48 21.52 -7.41
N LEU A 98 -2.29 21.44 -6.10
CA LEU A 98 -1.30 20.55 -5.47
C LEU A 98 -1.59 19.09 -5.81
N ALA A 99 -2.83 18.62 -5.63
CA ALA A 99 -3.20 17.23 -5.92
C ALA A 99 -2.98 16.88 -7.40
N ARG A 100 -3.38 17.78 -8.32
CA ARG A 100 -3.16 17.59 -9.76
C ARG A 100 -1.67 17.53 -10.10
N THR A 101 -0.86 18.47 -9.59
CA THR A 101 0.59 18.46 -9.81
C THR A 101 1.24 17.20 -9.25
N THR A 102 0.76 16.69 -8.11
CA THR A 102 1.26 15.43 -7.53
C THR A 102 0.93 14.25 -8.44
N GLU A 103 -0.30 14.17 -8.94
CA GLU A 103 -0.70 13.12 -9.90
C GLU A 103 0.15 13.16 -11.17
N ASP A 104 0.28 14.34 -11.79
CA ASP A 104 1.08 14.53 -13.00
C ASP A 104 2.53 14.11 -12.77
N SER A 105 3.14 14.55 -11.66
CA SER A 105 4.50 14.18 -11.30
C SER A 105 4.67 12.67 -11.07
N LEU A 106 3.69 11.99 -10.47
CA LEU A 106 3.72 10.53 -10.32
C LEU A 106 3.67 9.85 -11.68
N ARG A 107 2.78 10.28 -12.57
CA ARG A 107 2.64 9.70 -13.93
C ARG A 107 3.89 9.94 -14.77
N GLU A 108 4.48 11.13 -14.73
CA GLU A 108 5.69 11.48 -15.47
C GLU A 108 6.92 10.69 -14.98
N ASN A 109 7.13 10.63 -13.65
CA ASN A 109 8.35 10.05 -13.09
C ASN A 109 8.27 8.52 -12.98
N TYR A 110 7.11 7.94 -12.74
CA TYR A 110 6.96 6.51 -12.46
C TYR A 110 6.06 5.77 -13.45
N GLY A 111 5.14 6.46 -14.16
CA GLY A 111 4.11 5.82 -14.99
C GLY A 111 4.65 5.00 -16.17
N LYS A 112 5.92 5.20 -16.57
CA LYS A 112 6.59 4.37 -17.61
C LYS A 112 7.02 3.00 -17.09
N HIS A 113 7.19 2.85 -15.77
CA HIS A 113 7.76 1.66 -15.15
C HIS A 113 6.83 0.97 -14.15
N ILE A 114 5.89 1.75 -13.58
CA ILE A 114 4.97 1.28 -12.55
C ILE A 114 3.58 1.79 -12.92
N ARG A 115 2.59 0.90 -12.80
CA ARG A 115 1.19 1.30 -12.98
C ARG A 115 0.81 2.36 -11.95
N ILE A 116 0.15 3.42 -12.39
CA ILE A 116 -0.58 4.33 -11.51
C ILE A 116 -2.07 4.01 -11.70
N PHE A 117 -2.75 3.62 -10.62
CA PHE A 117 -4.18 3.32 -10.69
C PHE A 117 -4.96 4.52 -11.24
N LYS A 118 -6.04 4.25 -11.96
CA LYS A 118 -6.93 5.30 -12.47
C LYS A 118 -7.78 5.89 -11.36
N THR A 119 -8.20 5.02 -10.46
CA THR A 119 -8.98 5.42 -9.28
C THR A 119 -8.13 6.23 -8.33
N VAL A 120 -8.73 7.31 -7.82
CA VAL A 120 -8.16 8.18 -6.78
C VAL A 120 -9.08 8.14 -5.57
N ILE A 121 -8.55 7.90 -4.39
CA ILE A 121 -9.34 7.93 -3.15
C ILE A 121 -9.41 9.38 -2.65
N PRO A 122 -10.62 9.99 -2.66
CA PRO A 122 -10.75 11.37 -2.25
C PRO A 122 -10.62 11.55 -0.73
N VAL A 123 -10.24 12.77 -0.31
CA VAL A 123 -10.37 13.17 1.07
C VAL A 123 -11.86 13.40 1.39
N ALA A 124 -12.35 12.82 2.49
CA ALA A 124 -13.70 13.06 2.98
C ALA A 124 -13.77 12.90 4.49
N ILE A 125 -14.59 13.71 5.14
CA ILE A 125 -14.81 13.68 6.58
C ILE A 125 -15.45 12.34 6.97
N THR A 126 -16.40 11.83 6.16
CA THR A 126 -17.08 10.55 6.39
C THR A 126 -16.12 9.35 6.51
N ALA A 127 -14.95 9.39 5.83
CA ALA A 127 -13.93 8.35 5.97
C ALA A 127 -13.27 8.37 7.36
N ALA A 128 -13.05 9.55 7.93
CA ALA A 128 -12.52 9.68 9.28
C ALA A 128 -13.58 9.30 10.33
N GLU A 129 -14.82 9.72 10.13
CA GLU A 129 -15.95 9.41 11.02
C GLU A 129 -16.25 7.91 11.04
N SER A 130 -16.24 7.21 9.91
CA SER A 130 -16.42 5.75 9.83
C SER A 130 -15.36 5.01 10.64
N SER A 131 -14.10 5.45 10.54
CA SER A 131 -12.98 4.88 11.32
C SER A 131 -13.17 5.13 12.82
N ALA A 132 -13.61 6.32 13.22
CA ALA A 132 -13.90 6.65 14.63
C ALA A 132 -15.08 5.85 15.18
N ALA A 133 -16.08 5.56 14.35
CA ALA A 133 -17.23 4.72 14.69
C ALA A 133 -16.92 3.21 14.67
N GLY A 134 -15.74 2.79 14.24
CA GLY A 134 -15.39 1.38 14.10
C GLY A 134 -16.19 0.66 13.02
N GLN A 135 -16.73 1.40 12.05
CA GLN A 135 -17.53 0.88 10.95
C GLN A 135 -16.80 0.95 9.63
N SER A 136 -17.10 0.03 8.71
CA SER A 136 -16.60 0.14 7.35
C SER A 136 -17.23 1.34 6.65
N ILE A 137 -16.53 1.94 5.69
CA ILE A 137 -17.09 3.04 4.87
C ILE A 137 -18.35 2.59 4.11
N TYR A 138 -18.47 1.30 3.80
CA TYR A 138 -19.64 0.74 3.12
C TYR A 138 -20.87 0.61 4.02
N GLU A 139 -20.68 0.53 5.34
CA GLU A 139 -21.76 0.54 6.33
C GLU A 139 -22.13 1.97 6.71
N TYR A 140 -21.11 2.81 6.88
CA TYR A 140 -21.27 4.19 7.34
C TYR A 140 -21.84 5.11 6.25
N ASP A 141 -21.30 5.06 5.03
CA ASP A 141 -21.72 5.91 3.90
C ASP A 141 -21.61 5.16 2.57
N LYS A 142 -22.47 4.16 2.38
CA LYS A 142 -22.49 3.25 1.21
C LYS A 142 -22.54 3.98 -0.14
N ASN A 143 -23.23 5.10 -0.21
CA ASN A 143 -23.43 5.87 -1.44
C ASN A 143 -22.45 7.02 -1.59
N GLY A 144 -21.58 7.21 -0.62
CA GLY A 144 -20.58 8.27 -0.59
C GLY A 144 -19.48 8.12 -1.66
N THR A 145 -18.79 9.22 -1.88
CA THR A 145 -17.72 9.28 -2.89
C THR A 145 -16.56 8.34 -2.55
N VAL A 146 -16.21 8.22 -1.26
CA VAL A 146 -15.14 7.35 -0.80
C VAL A 146 -15.49 5.87 -0.98
N ALA A 147 -16.72 5.46 -0.58
CA ALA A 147 -17.16 4.07 -0.77
C ALA A 147 -17.14 3.68 -2.25
N LYS A 148 -17.64 4.56 -3.13
CA LYS A 148 -17.60 4.34 -4.59
C LYS A 148 -16.16 4.23 -5.11
N ALA A 149 -15.26 5.12 -4.66
CA ALA A 149 -13.87 5.09 -5.07
C ALA A 149 -13.17 3.79 -4.64
N TYR A 150 -13.38 3.33 -3.41
CA TYR A 150 -12.85 2.03 -2.97
C TYR A 150 -13.45 0.85 -3.76
N ALA A 151 -14.74 0.89 -4.12
CA ALA A 151 -15.34 -0.15 -4.95
C ALA A 151 -14.74 -0.18 -6.36
N GLU A 152 -14.46 0.98 -6.97
CA GLU A 152 -13.78 1.07 -8.27
C GLU A 152 -12.34 0.59 -8.18
N PHE A 153 -11.62 1.02 -7.16
CA PHE A 153 -10.26 0.56 -6.92
C PHE A 153 -10.20 -0.97 -6.75
N THR A 154 -11.11 -1.55 -5.97
CA THR A 154 -11.21 -3.00 -5.81
C THR A 154 -11.40 -3.71 -7.15
N ARG A 155 -12.26 -3.18 -8.04
CA ARG A 155 -12.43 -3.73 -9.39
C ARG A 155 -11.14 -3.66 -10.20
N GLU A 156 -10.41 -2.54 -10.12
CA GLU A 156 -9.11 -2.39 -10.80
C GLU A 156 -8.07 -3.42 -10.30
N VAL A 157 -8.07 -3.72 -9.01
CA VAL A 157 -7.16 -4.72 -8.41
C VAL A 157 -7.54 -6.13 -8.86
N ILE A 158 -8.82 -6.50 -8.73
CA ILE A 158 -9.32 -7.84 -9.10
C ILE A 158 -9.10 -8.14 -10.59
N GLN A 159 -9.28 -7.15 -11.48
CA GLN A 159 -9.04 -7.31 -12.91
C GLN A 159 -7.58 -7.59 -13.27
N CYS A 160 -6.65 -7.27 -12.38
CA CYS A 160 -5.21 -7.50 -12.58
C CYS A 160 -4.74 -8.81 -11.95
N GLY A 161 -5.53 -9.40 -11.05
CA GLY A 161 -5.17 -10.58 -10.31
C GLY A 161 -5.32 -11.88 -11.10
N GLU A 162 -4.39 -12.80 -10.91
CA GLU A 162 -4.54 -14.20 -11.32
C GLU A 162 -5.49 -14.92 -10.36
N LYS A 163 -6.12 -16.02 -10.80
CA LYS A 163 -7.14 -16.77 -10.05
C LYS A 163 -6.61 -17.58 -8.84
N GLN A 164 -5.50 -17.21 -8.24
CA GLN A 164 -4.95 -17.87 -7.04
C GLN A 164 -4.93 -16.89 -5.87
N CYS A 165 -4.96 -17.42 -4.65
CA CYS A 165 -4.84 -16.61 -3.44
C CYS A 165 -3.66 -15.65 -3.53
N GLN A 166 -3.91 -14.35 -3.39
CA GLN A 166 -2.90 -13.30 -3.46
C GLN A 166 -2.68 -12.68 -2.09
N ILE A 167 -1.41 -12.60 -1.69
CA ILE A 167 -0.99 -11.80 -0.55
C ILE A 167 -0.60 -10.41 -1.06
N ILE A 168 -1.35 -9.39 -0.67
CA ILE A 168 -1.18 -8.01 -1.10
C ILE A 168 -0.74 -7.16 0.09
N ILE A 169 0.32 -6.38 -0.07
CA ILE A 169 0.73 -5.37 0.90
C ILE A 169 0.09 -4.04 0.52
N GLY A 170 -0.60 -3.44 1.46
CA GLY A 170 -1.09 -2.07 1.39
C GLY A 170 -0.53 -1.22 2.53
N SER A 171 -0.32 0.05 2.25
CA SER A 171 0.06 1.11 3.18
C SER A 171 1.55 1.29 3.50
N VAL A 172 2.16 2.24 2.81
CA VAL A 172 3.26 3.03 3.36
C VAL A 172 2.74 4.45 3.59
N ARG A 173 2.19 4.72 4.77
CA ARG A 173 1.88 6.11 5.17
C ARG A 173 3.20 6.81 5.44
N ASN A 174 3.57 7.78 4.62
CA ASN A 174 4.62 8.73 4.98
C ASN A 174 4.06 9.67 6.06
N THR A 175 4.25 9.32 7.32
CA THR A 175 4.12 10.30 8.41
C THR A 175 5.32 11.22 8.34
N PRO A 176 5.16 12.56 8.37
CA PRO A 176 6.30 13.45 8.53
C PRO A 176 6.98 13.09 9.86
N GLN A 177 8.27 12.75 9.81
CA GLN A 177 9.09 12.76 11.01
C GLN A 177 9.12 14.19 11.51
N PHE A 178 8.45 14.46 12.63
CA PHE A 178 8.71 15.66 13.40
C PHE A 178 10.18 15.59 13.78
N ALA A 179 10.98 16.50 13.25
CA ALA A 179 12.30 16.75 13.76
C ALA A 179 12.15 17.17 15.23
N PRO A 180 12.93 16.60 16.17
CA PRO A 180 12.93 17.14 17.52
C PRO A 180 13.41 18.60 17.43
N SER A 181 12.59 19.50 17.97
CA SER A 181 12.99 20.89 18.21
C SER A 181 14.16 20.87 19.18
N GLU A 182 15.28 21.43 18.75
CA GLU A 182 16.37 21.82 19.63
C GLU A 182 15.92 22.86 20.66
#